data_fe2bfb1cd96851ebc3f68e02a772150d
#
_entry.id   fe2bfb1cd96851ebc3f68e02a772150d
#
_cell.length_a   1.000
_cell.length_b   1.000
_cell.length_c   1.000
_cell.angle_alpha   90.00
_cell.angle_beta   90.00
_cell.angle_gamma   90.00
#
_symmetry.space_group_name_H-M   'P 1'
#
loop_
_entity.id
_entity.type
_entity.pdbx_description
1 polymer ?
#
loop_
_entity_poly.entity_id
_entity_poly.type
_entity_poly.pdbx_seq_one_letter_code
_entity_poly.pdbx_strand_id
1 'polypeptide(L)'
;MKKLITFFFLAGISSAVMAKDIAEYKQERLIAKILNQQVKKHRTIQSSVNSILSRYPEKVDVVMAVAFKRYPEEYRQIMLGALSAQPVLACDVIENSIKANVAPSSELVEIAITAEPAYAQEIVNTAVKFNPTEIENIVRVAIRTEPY
;
A
#
# COMPACT_ATOMS: atom_id res chain seq x y z
N MET A 1 28.83 -52.12 5.38
CA MET A 1 28.72 -51.81 3.95
C MET A 1 27.36 -51.16 3.69
N LYS A 2 27.37 -50.08 2.98
CA LYS A 2 26.14 -49.35 2.57
C LYS A 2 25.38 -48.68 3.70
N LYS A 3 25.65 -47.37 3.88
CA LYS A 3 24.68 -46.31 4.19
C LYS A 3 25.47 -45.04 4.52
N LEU A 4 25.85 -44.31 3.52
CA LEU A 4 26.31 -42.91 3.69
C LEU A 4 26.19 -42.27 2.34
N ILE A 5 25.01 -41.74 2.01
CA ILE A 5 24.78 -40.66 1.05
C ILE A 5 23.30 -40.31 1.21
N THR A 6 22.99 -39.25 1.94
CA THR A 6 21.85 -38.36 1.65
C THR A 6 21.69 -37.40 2.83
N PHE A 7 22.52 -36.39 2.93
CA PHE A 7 22.25 -35.23 3.81
C PHE A 7 23.07 -34.02 3.37
N PHE A 8 22.88 -33.57 2.15
CA PHE A 8 23.50 -32.31 1.75
C PHE A 8 22.63 -31.63 0.65
N PHE A 9 21.39 -31.22 0.98
CA PHE A 9 20.63 -30.34 0.08
C PHE A 9 19.53 -29.56 0.83
N LEU A 10 19.84 -28.91 1.95
CA LEU A 10 18.86 -28.05 2.64
C LEU A 10 19.45 -26.76 3.23
N ALA A 11 20.67 -26.40 2.87
CA ALA A 11 21.30 -25.18 3.42
C ALA A 11 21.24 -23.95 2.51
N GLY A 12 20.75 -24.07 1.27
CA GLY A 12 20.76 -22.97 0.29
C GLY A 12 19.55 -22.03 0.31
N ILE A 13 18.42 -22.44 0.86
CA ILE A 13 17.16 -21.68 0.79
C ILE A 13 17.02 -20.69 1.96
N SER A 14 17.63 -20.97 3.10
CA SER A 14 17.48 -20.17 4.31
C SER A 14 18.21 -18.81 4.26
N SER A 15 19.34 -18.72 3.57
CA SER A 15 20.14 -17.48 3.55
C SER A 15 19.57 -16.40 2.63
N ALA A 16 18.93 -16.77 1.52
CA ALA A 16 18.32 -15.82 0.59
C ALA A 16 17.04 -15.18 1.16
N VAL A 17 16.23 -15.96 1.88
CA VAL A 17 15.02 -15.49 2.56
C VAL A 17 15.40 -14.50 3.67
N MET A 18 16.37 -14.83 4.51
CA MET A 18 16.81 -13.92 5.58
C MET A 18 17.43 -12.61 5.04
N ALA A 19 18.14 -12.66 3.92
CA ALA A 19 18.72 -11.46 3.32
C ALA A 19 17.63 -10.51 2.78
N LYS A 20 16.54 -11.05 2.19
CA LYS A 20 15.40 -10.29 1.73
C LYS A 20 14.66 -9.60 2.90
N ASP A 21 14.39 -10.34 3.96
CA ASP A 21 13.72 -9.82 5.16
C ASP A 21 14.51 -8.70 5.83
N ILE A 22 15.83 -8.81 5.87
CA ILE A 22 16.72 -7.76 6.43
C ILE A 22 16.70 -6.51 5.54
N ALA A 23 16.69 -6.67 4.22
CA ALA A 23 16.64 -5.53 3.29
C ALA A 23 15.31 -4.79 3.38
N GLU A 24 14.19 -5.52 3.46
CA GLU A 24 12.84 -4.97 3.62
C GLU A 24 12.71 -4.22 4.96
N TYR A 25 13.15 -4.80 6.05
CA TYR A 25 13.18 -4.16 7.37
C TYR A 25 14.01 -2.86 7.39
N LYS A 26 15.15 -2.82 6.69
CA LYS A 26 15.95 -1.60 6.57
C LYS A 26 15.22 -0.50 5.80
N GLN A 27 14.50 -0.86 4.73
CA GLN A 27 13.69 0.08 3.96
C GLN A 27 12.55 0.65 4.81
N GLU A 28 11.80 -0.19 5.51
CA GLU A 28 10.73 0.25 6.42
C GLU A 28 11.25 1.25 7.47
N ARG A 29 12.37 0.93 8.11
CA ARG A 29 12.99 1.83 9.10
C ARG A 29 13.38 3.17 8.51
N LEU A 30 13.93 3.18 7.30
CA LEU A 30 14.31 4.41 6.61
C LEU A 30 13.08 5.26 6.29
N ILE A 31 12.06 4.67 5.67
CA ILE A 31 10.79 5.37 5.37
C ILE A 31 10.13 5.88 6.64
N ALA A 32 10.08 5.07 7.70
CA ALA A 32 9.54 5.48 9.00
C ALA A 32 10.27 6.70 9.59
N LYS A 33 11.59 6.73 9.48
CA LYS A 33 12.42 7.86 9.92
C LYS A 33 12.11 9.11 9.10
N ILE A 34 12.02 9.01 7.79
CA ILE A 34 11.74 10.12 6.89
C ILE A 34 10.34 10.70 7.19
N LEU A 35 9.30 9.86 7.25
CA LEU A 35 7.94 10.28 7.58
C LEU A 35 7.88 10.99 8.93
N ASN A 36 8.46 10.39 9.97
CA ASN A 36 8.48 10.99 11.30
C ASN A 36 9.20 12.34 11.34
N GLN A 37 10.31 12.49 10.61
CA GLN A 37 11.02 13.76 10.53
C GLN A 37 10.20 14.83 9.79
N GLN A 38 9.48 14.47 8.73
CA GLN A 38 8.66 15.42 7.98
C GLN A 38 7.44 15.87 8.78
N VAL A 39 6.75 14.94 9.43
CA VAL A 39 5.60 15.26 10.30
C VAL A 39 6.02 16.15 11.48
N LYS A 40 7.15 15.86 12.12
CA LYS A 40 7.71 16.71 13.19
C LYS A 40 8.07 18.13 12.73
N LYS A 41 8.33 18.33 11.45
CA LYS A 41 8.58 19.65 10.84
C LYS A 41 7.27 20.36 10.41
N HIS A 42 6.15 20.04 11.04
CA HIS A 42 4.83 20.62 10.76
C HIS A 42 4.30 20.36 9.34
N ARG A 43 4.74 19.28 8.70
CA ARG A 43 4.13 18.80 7.45
C ARG A 43 2.99 17.85 7.78
N THR A 44 1.94 17.89 6.96
CA THR A 44 0.87 16.90 7.06
C THR A 44 1.37 15.53 6.57
N ILE A 45 0.75 14.45 7.03
CA ILE A 45 1.07 13.11 6.52
C ILE A 45 0.80 13.03 5.02
N GLN A 46 -0.25 13.68 4.52
CA GLN A 46 -0.56 13.77 3.09
C GLN A 46 0.60 14.36 2.30
N SER A 47 1.11 15.52 2.70
CA SER A 47 2.23 16.18 1.99
C SER A 47 3.54 15.38 2.11
N SER A 48 3.73 14.65 3.21
CA SER A 48 4.90 13.81 3.41
C SER A 48 4.89 12.58 2.51
N VAL A 49 3.75 11.88 2.41
CA VAL A 49 3.56 10.75 1.49
C VAL A 49 3.70 11.23 0.04
N ASN A 50 3.03 12.31 -0.33
CA ASN A 50 3.16 12.91 -1.66
C ASN A 50 4.61 13.19 -2.02
N SER A 51 5.35 13.87 -1.15
CA SER A 51 6.77 14.22 -1.39
C SER A 51 7.67 13.01 -1.62
N ILE A 52 7.41 11.90 -0.93
CA ILE A 52 8.20 10.67 -1.09
C ILE A 52 7.82 10.00 -2.41
N LEU A 53 6.52 9.78 -2.67
CA LEU A 53 6.05 9.04 -3.84
C LEU A 53 6.20 9.82 -5.15
N SER A 54 6.23 11.14 -5.12
CA SER A 54 6.60 11.93 -6.31
C SER A 54 8.03 11.69 -6.78
N ARG A 55 8.93 11.29 -5.88
CA ARG A 55 10.35 11.01 -6.21
C ARG A 55 10.63 9.52 -6.39
N TYR A 56 9.91 8.67 -5.65
CA TYR A 56 10.16 7.23 -5.56
C TYR A 56 8.83 6.47 -5.65
N PRO A 57 8.10 6.55 -6.80
CA PRO A 57 6.81 5.89 -6.97
C PRO A 57 6.89 4.37 -6.80
N GLU A 58 8.04 3.77 -7.15
CA GLU A 58 8.30 2.33 -6.99
C GLU A 58 8.35 1.88 -5.50
N LYS A 59 8.31 2.82 -4.57
CA LYS A 59 8.28 2.54 -3.12
C LYS A 59 6.87 2.60 -2.54
N VAL A 60 5.83 2.64 -3.36
CA VAL A 60 4.45 2.78 -2.91
C VAL A 60 4.09 1.76 -1.83
N ASP A 61 4.43 0.50 -2.00
CA ASP A 61 4.08 -0.57 -1.04
C ASP A 61 4.66 -0.31 0.35
N VAL A 62 5.96 -0.06 0.43
CA VAL A 62 6.62 0.17 1.72
C VAL A 62 6.21 1.50 2.35
N VAL A 63 5.99 2.56 1.55
CA VAL A 63 5.55 3.86 2.05
C VAL A 63 4.14 3.76 2.63
N MET A 64 3.21 3.14 1.90
CA MET A 64 1.84 2.95 2.35
C MET A 64 1.77 2.06 3.60
N ALA A 65 2.46 0.91 3.61
CA ALA A 65 2.49 0.02 4.76
C ALA A 65 3.01 0.72 6.02
N VAL A 66 4.11 1.46 5.92
CA VAL A 66 4.67 2.21 7.05
C VAL A 66 3.76 3.35 7.50
N ALA A 67 3.17 4.08 6.55
CA ALA A 67 2.28 5.20 6.86
C ALA A 67 1.01 4.70 7.59
N PHE A 68 0.34 3.69 7.08
CA PHE A 68 -0.84 3.10 7.73
C PHE A 68 -0.55 2.51 9.11
N LYS A 69 0.60 1.86 9.27
CA LYS A 69 1.02 1.30 10.56
C LYS A 69 1.23 2.38 11.62
N ARG A 70 1.72 3.55 11.23
CA ARG A 70 2.06 4.65 12.15
C ARG A 70 0.94 5.65 12.37
N TYR A 71 0.10 5.85 11.35
CA TYR A 71 -0.94 6.87 11.30
C TYR A 71 -2.26 6.28 10.78
N PRO A 72 -2.79 5.20 11.39
CA PRO A 72 -3.95 4.50 10.87
C PRO A 72 -5.21 5.39 10.80
N GLU A 73 -5.36 6.32 11.73
CA GLU A 73 -6.50 7.25 11.74
C GLU A 73 -6.44 8.29 10.59
N GLU A 74 -5.28 8.47 10.00
CA GLU A 74 -5.07 9.43 8.91
C GLU A 74 -5.06 8.75 7.52
N TYR A 75 -5.66 7.54 7.39
CA TYR A 75 -5.65 6.76 6.15
C TYR A 75 -6.13 7.55 4.94
N ARG A 76 -7.17 8.40 5.09
CA ARG A 76 -7.66 9.26 4.01
C ARG A 76 -6.58 10.20 3.49
N GLN A 77 -5.85 10.85 4.38
CA GLN A 77 -4.76 11.76 4.02
C GLN A 77 -3.59 11.01 3.37
N ILE A 78 -3.28 9.80 3.85
CA ILE A 78 -2.24 8.94 3.28
C ILE A 78 -2.59 8.56 1.85
N MET A 79 -3.82 8.10 1.60
CA MET A 79 -4.31 7.76 0.26
C MET A 79 -4.26 8.98 -0.69
N LEU A 80 -4.80 10.12 -0.25
CA LEU A 80 -4.79 11.34 -1.06
C LEU A 80 -3.37 11.84 -1.36
N GLY A 81 -2.45 11.67 -0.42
CA GLY A 81 -1.03 11.96 -0.62
C GLY A 81 -0.39 11.12 -1.72
N ALA A 82 -0.69 9.83 -1.74
CA ALA A 82 -0.18 8.90 -2.74
C ALA A 82 -0.81 9.15 -4.12
N LEU A 83 -2.14 9.28 -4.20
CA LEU A 83 -2.87 9.54 -5.44
C LEU A 83 -2.44 10.86 -6.09
N SER A 84 -2.32 11.94 -5.29
CA SER A 84 -1.86 13.23 -5.80
C SER A 84 -0.39 13.27 -6.20
N ALA A 85 0.42 12.30 -5.73
CA ALA A 85 1.81 12.17 -6.17
C ALA A 85 1.91 11.59 -7.58
N GLN A 86 1.16 10.51 -7.82
CA GLN A 86 1.16 9.76 -9.06
C GLN A 86 -0.22 9.08 -9.24
N PRO A 87 -1.13 9.63 -10.07
CA PRO A 87 -2.45 9.03 -10.32
C PRO A 87 -2.41 7.58 -10.79
N VAL A 88 -1.38 7.20 -11.54
CA VAL A 88 -1.16 5.83 -12.02
C VAL A 88 -1.03 4.81 -10.88
N LEU A 89 -0.72 5.24 -9.65
CA LEU A 89 -0.64 4.37 -8.47
C LEU A 89 -2.01 4.03 -7.87
N ALA A 90 -3.13 4.43 -8.48
CA ALA A 90 -4.46 4.22 -7.91
C ALA A 90 -4.74 2.76 -7.53
N CYS A 91 -4.33 1.80 -8.36
CA CYS A 91 -4.47 0.37 -8.06
C CYS A 91 -3.62 -0.06 -6.86
N ASP A 92 -2.36 0.38 -6.81
CA ASP A 92 -1.45 0.06 -5.69
C ASP A 92 -1.95 0.68 -4.38
N VAL A 93 -2.48 1.90 -4.44
CA VAL A 93 -3.05 2.59 -3.27
C VAL A 93 -4.26 1.82 -2.72
N ILE A 94 -5.19 1.39 -3.57
CA ILE A 94 -6.35 0.58 -3.16
C ILE A 94 -5.91 -0.76 -2.58
N GLU A 95 -5.02 -1.48 -3.26
CA GLU A 95 -4.50 -2.76 -2.80
C GLU A 95 -3.88 -2.65 -1.41
N ASN A 96 -2.97 -1.70 -1.22
CA ASN A 96 -2.29 -1.49 0.07
C ASN A 96 -3.27 -1.06 1.18
N SER A 97 -4.26 -0.22 0.86
CA SER A 97 -5.26 0.23 1.81
C SER A 97 -6.16 -0.92 2.30
N ILE A 98 -6.61 -1.78 1.39
CA ILE A 98 -7.40 -2.96 1.74
C ILE A 98 -6.57 -3.96 2.56
N LYS A 99 -5.33 -4.23 2.16
CA LYS A 99 -4.42 -5.11 2.92
C LYS A 99 -4.14 -4.61 4.33
N ALA A 100 -4.03 -3.31 4.50
CA ALA A 100 -3.83 -2.69 5.81
C ALA A 100 -5.11 -2.67 6.67
N ASN A 101 -6.28 -2.95 6.08
CA ASN A 101 -7.58 -2.99 6.76
C ASN A 101 -7.87 -1.73 7.59
N VAL A 102 -7.56 -0.56 7.03
CA VAL A 102 -7.69 0.72 7.73
C VAL A 102 -9.12 1.27 7.72
N ALA A 103 -9.95 0.84 6.76
CA ALA A 103 -11.36 1.22 6.63
C ALA A 103 -12.11 0.18 5.76
N PRO A 104 -13.46 0.19 5.71
CA PRO A 104 -14.23 -0.64 4.78
C PRO A 104 -13.83 -0.38 3.33
N SER A 105 -13.77 -1.45 2.51
CA SER A 105 -13.32 -1.34 1.10
C SER A 105 -14.16 -0.38 0.28
N SER A 106 -15.47 -0.30 0.55
CA SER A 106 -16.37 0.66 -0.10
C SER A 106 -15.98 2.12 0.17
N GLU A 107 -15.56 2.44 1.38
CA GLU A 107 -15.09 3.79 1.72
C GLU A 107 -13.74 4.10 1.05
N LEU A 108 -12.82 3.14 1.02
CA LEU A 108 -11.53 3.29 0.34
C LEU A 108 -11.72 3.54 -1.16
N VAL A 109 -12.67 2.84 -1.79
CA VAL A 109 -13.05 3.02 -3.19
C VAL A 109 -13.64 4.41 -3.42
N GLU A 110 -14.53 4.89 -2.54
CA GLU A 110 -15.10 6.24 -2.64
C GLU A 110 -14.01 7.31 -2.62
N ILE A 111 -13.06 7.21 -1.70
CA ILE A 111 -11.92 8.14 -1.62
C ILE A 111 -11.12 8.12 -2.93
N ALA A 112 -10.79 6.94 -3.43
CA ALA A 112 -9.94 6.79 -4.59
C ALA A 112 -10.60 7.25 -5.88
N ILE A 113 -11.88 6.92 -6.13
CA ILE A 113 -12.63 7.38 -7.32
C ILE A 113 -12.84 8.89 -7.27
N THR A 114 -13.15 9.44 -6.08
CA THR A 114 -13.30 10.89 -5.94
C THR A 114 -12.01 11.64 -6.29
N ALA A 115 -10.87 11.09 -5.90
CA ALA A 115 -9.57 11.70 -6.18
C ALA A 115 -9.13 11.50 -7.64
N GLU A 116 -9.35 10.31 -8.19
CA GLU A 116 -8.87 9.89 -9.50
C GLU A 116 -9.98 9.19 -10.31
N PRO A 117 -11.00 9.93 -10.76
CA PRO A 117 -12.17 9.35 -11.47
C PRO A 117 -11.79 8.67 -12.80
N ALA A 118 -10.70 9.08 -13.42
CA ALA A 118 -10.22 8.46 -14.66
C ALA A 118 -9.80 6.98 -14.47
N TYR A 119 -9.52 6.56 -13.23
CA TYR A 119 -9.14 5.19 -12.88
C TYR A 119 -10.26 4.41 -12.18
N ALA A 120 -11.51 4.88 -12.22
CA ALA A 120 -12.63 4.29 -11.48
C ALA A 120 -12.80 2.79 -11.74
N GLN A 121 -12.73 2.38 -13.00
CA GLN A 121 -12.87 0.97 -13.40
C GLN A 121 -11.77 0.08 -12.79
N GLU A 122 -10.53 0.53 -12.88
CA GLU A 122 -9.35 -0.20 -12.36
C GLU A 122 -9.38 -0.27 -10.83
N ILE A 123 -9.78 0.81 -10.18
CA ILE A 123 -9.96 0.88 -8.72
C ILE A 123 -10.98 -0.15 -8.26
N VAL A 124 -12.17 -0.20 -8.90
CA VAL A 124 -13.23 -1.16 -8.57
C VAL A 124 -12.76 -2.60 -8.79
N ASN A 125 -12.15 -2.88 -9.93
CA ASN A 125 -11.65 -4.22 -10.24
C ASN A 125 -10.61 -4.68 -9.21
N THR A 126 -9.71 -3.80 -8.83
CA THR A 126 -8.70 -4.08 -7.80
C THR A 126 -9.34 -4.32 -6.44
N ALA A 127 -10.28 -3.47 -6.02
CA ALA A 127 -10.97 -3.62 -4.75
C ALA A 127 -11.73 -4.95 -4.65
N VAL A 128 -12.47 -5.33 -5.68
CA VAL A 128 -13.19 -6.61 -5.74
C VAL A 128 -12.24 -7.81 -5.70
N LYS A 129 -11.10 -7.71 -6.37
CA LYS A 129 -10.08 -8.76 -6.36
C LYS A 129 -9.52 -9.01 -4.96
N PHE A 130 -9.26 -7.96 -4.18
CA PHE A 130 -8.66 -8.07 -2.85
C PHE A 130 -9.69 -8.23 -1.72
N ASN A 131 -10.94 -7.83 -1.93
CA ASN A 131 -12.02 -8.04 -0.98
C ASN A 131 -13.34 -8.41 -1.68
N PRO A 132 -13.47 -9.63 -2.21
CA PRO A 132 -14.66 -10.07 -2.93
C PRO A 132 -15.92 -10.15 -2.05
N THR A 133 -15.78 -10.20 -0.73
CA THR A 133 -16.92 -10.25 0.20
C THR A 133 -17.71 -8.95 0.27
N GLU A 134 -17.08 -7.83 -0.09
CA GLU A 134 -17.72 -6.50 -0.12
C GLU A 134 -18.16 -6.05 -1.53
N ILE A 135 -18.21 -6.95 -2.52
CA ILE A 135 -18.49 -6.59 -3.92
C ILE A 135 -19.73 -5.72 -4.09
N GLU A 136 -20.84 -6.04 -3.41
CA GLU A 136 -22.07 -5.27 -3.52
C GLU A 136 -21.91 -3.83 -3.02
N ASN A 137 -21.22 -3.64 -1.90
CA ASN A 137 -20.97 -2.32 -1.34
C ASN A 137 -20.00 -1.52 -2.21
N ILE A 138 -18.93 -2.15 -2.69
CA ILE A 138 -17.94 -1.55 -3.59
C ILE A 138 -18.62 -1.03 -4.85
N VAL A 139 -19.41 -1.88 -5.54
CA VAL A 139 -20.09 -1.51 -6.78
C VAL A 139 -21.13 -0.41 -6.55
N ARG A 140 -21.92 -0.52 -5.46
CA ARG A 140 -22.92 0.50 -5.12
C ARG A 140 -22.29 1.87 -4.90
N VAL A 141 -21.16 1.93 -4.19
CA VAL A 141 -20.43 3.17 -3.94
C VAL A 141 -19.84 3.71 -5.23
N ALA A 142 -19.21 2.87 -6.04
CA ALA A 142 -18.62 3.28 -7.30
C ALA A 142 -19.65 3.95 -8.23
N ILE A 143 -20.82 3.34 -8.43
CA ILE A 143 -21.91 3.92 -9.26
C ILE A 143 -22.36 5.27 -8.71
N ARG A 144 -22.38 5.44 -7.39
CA ARG A 144 -22.80 6.72 -6.78
C ARG A 144 -21.73 7.80 -6.89
N THR A 145 -20.47 7.42 -6.92
CA THR A 145 -19.31 8.33 -6.86
C THR A 145 -18.85 8.78 -8.24
N GLU A 146 -19.12 7.99 -9.29
CA GLU A 146 -18.77 8.39 -10.66
C GLU A 146 -19.50 9.68 -11.06
N PRO A 147 -18.76 10.73 -11.46
CA PRO A 147 -19.38 11.93 -12.04
C PRO A 147 -19.98 11.57 -13.41
N TYR A 148 -21.25 11.88 -13.60
CA TYR A 148 -21.95 11.76 -14.89
C TYR A 148 -21.36 12.68 -15.97
#